data_f10c4d6c2e31b1062e06de6d8434e87c
#
_entry.id   f10c4d6c2e31b1062e06de6d8434e87c
#
_cell.length_a   1.000
_cell.length_b   1.000
_cell.length_c   1.000
_cell.angle_alpha   90.00
_cell.angle_beta   90.00
_cell.angle_gamma   90.00
#
_symmetry.space_group_name_H-M   'P 1'
#
loop_
_entity.id
_entity.type
_entity.pdbx_description
1 polymer ?
#
loop_
_entity_poly.entity_id
_entity_poly.type
_entity_poly.pdbx_seq_one_letter_code
_entity_poly.pdbx_strand_id
1 'polypeptide(L)'
;IPLFIFSFTLLALVPIIGIEVKGAKRWLDLYFFRLQPVEILKPFFILMTVKILTLEKLQNSQVKYFFSFLLLSSVIILLVDQPDLGQSILLTGSWVFTVFISGISVLYIIGFFSIFIISLTSLLFLLPEKFGYIINRLVTFFDPDQGDRFQSSSALDAIKLGGFTGQGMGEGILKESVPEAHTDYVIAIISEEYGSIVS
;
A
#
# COMPACT_ATOMS: atom_id res chain seq x y z
N ILE A 1 14.47 -8.03 -15.18
CA ILE A 1 14.41 -6.67 -15.74
C ILE A 1 13.14 -6.47 -16.60
N PRO A 2 12.86 -7.30 -17.64
CA PRO A 2 11.70 -7.02 -18.52
C PRO A 2 10.36 -6.95 -17.76
N LEU A 3 10.11 -7.88 -16.83
CA LEU A 3 8.87 -7.91 -16.04
C LEU A 3 8.73 -6.69 -15.11
N PHE A 4 9.83 -6.19 -14.55
CA PHE A 4 9.83 -4.95 -13.80
C PHE A 4 9.48 -3.76 -14.70
N ILE A 5 10.12 -3.64 -15.87
CA ILE A 5 9.83 -2.56 -16.81
C ILE A 5 8.36 -2.61 -17.26
N PHE A 6 7.84 -3.79 -17.56
CA PHE A 6 6.45 -3.98 -17.94
C PHE A 6 5.49 -3.52 -16.83
N SER A 7 5.68 -4.00 -15.60
CA SER A 7 4.82 -3.64 -14.47
C SER A 7 4.95 -2.16 -14.08
N PHE A 8 6.15 -1.59 -14.19
CA PHE A 8 6.39 -0.16 -13.97
C PHE A 8 5.69 0.70 -15.03
N THR A 9 5.73 0.28 -16.29
CA THR A 9 5.00 0.98 -17.38
C THR A 9 3.50 0.93 -17.14
N LEU A 10 2.95 -0.22 -16.72
CA LEU A 10 1.54 -0.32 -16.35
C LEU A 10 1.20 0.64 -15.21
N LEU A 11 2.04 0.74 -14.17
CA LEU A 11 1.82 1.67 -13.07
C LEU A 11 1.86 3.13 -13.54
N ALA A 12 2.79 3.49 -14.43
CA ALA A 12 2.90 4.83 -14.99
C ALA A 12 1.71 5.21 -15.90
N LEU A 13 1.00 4.24 -16.47
CA LEU A 13 -0.19 4.47 -17.28
C LEU A 13 -1.45 4.74 -16.43
N VAL A 14 -1.48 4.32 -15.17
CA VAL A 14 -2.67 4.46 -14.31
C VAL A 14 -3.18 5.90 -14.21
N PRO A 15 -2.36 6.95 -13.99
CA PRO A 15 -2.87 8.32 -13.94
C PRO A 15 -3.59 8.76 -15.22
N ILE A 16 -3.18 8.20 -16.37
CA ILE A 16 -3.66 8.58 -17.72
C ILE A 16 -4.94 7.84 -18.08
N ILE A 17 -4.94 6.51 -18.00
CA ILE A 17 -6.02 5.63 -18.48
C ILE A 17 -6.75 4.88 -17.36
N GLY A 18 -6.34 5.08 -16.09
CA GLY A 18 -6.95 4.41 -14.95
C GLY A 18 -8.38 4.87 -14.69
N ILE A 19 -9.20 3.94 -14.21
CA ILE A 19 -10.55 4.25 -13.74
C ILE A 19 -10.50 4.84 -12.35
N GLU A 20 -11.35 5.83 -12.11
CA GLU A 20 -11.50 6.43 -10.80
C GLU A 20 -12.44 5.58 -9.94
N VAL A 21 -11.92 5.12 -8.80
CA VAL A 21 -12.70 4.37 -7.80
C VAL A 21 -12.51 5.07 -6.47
N LYS A 22 -13.60 5.52 -5.85
CA LYS A 22 -13.61 6.25 -4.56
C LYS A 22 -12.64 7.45 -4.53
N GLY A 23 -12.64 8.25 -5.60
CA GLY A 23 -11.84 9.47 -5.66
C GLY A 23 -10.35 9.26 -5.95
N ALA A 24 -9.93 8.05 -6.31
CA ALA A 24 -8.54 7.76 -6.67
C ALA A 24 -8.46 6.86 -7.91
N LYS A 25 -7.52 7.18 -8.81
CA LYS A 25 -7.22 6.35 -9.99
C LYS A 25 -6.09 5.38 -9.63
N ARG A 26 -6.44 4.11 -9.39
CA ARG A 26 -5.49 3.05 -8.99
C ARG A 26 -5.63 1.78 -9.82
N TRP A 27 -6.71 1.67 -10.59
CA TRP A 27 -7.11 0.47 -11.30
C TRP A 27 -7.12 0.69 -12.80
N LEU A 28 -6.66 -0.33 -13.53
CA LEU A 28 -6.84 -0.46 -14.98
C LEU A 28 -8.02 -1.40 -15.22
N ASP A 29 -8.98 -0.96 -16.05
CA ASP A 29 -10.07 -1.81 -16.50
C ASP A 29 -9.65 -2.54 -17.76
N LEU A 30 -9.55 -3.86 -17.69
CA LEU A 30 -9.19 -4.73 -18.80
C LEU A 30 -10.41 -5.45 -19.38
N TYR A 31 -11.61 -4.87 -19.22
CA TYR A 31 -12.89 -5.39 -19.72
C TYR A 31 -13.37 -6.65 -18.97
N PHE A 32 -12.51 -7.65 -18.73
CA PHE A 32 -12.84 -8.89 -18.03
C PHE A 32 -12.57 -8.82 -16.54
N PHE A 33 -11.59 -8.03 -16.13
CA PHE A 33 -11.22 -7.85 -14.73
C PHE A 33 -10.51 -6.51 -14.53
N ARG A 34 -10.54 -6.04 -13.29
CA ARG A 34 -9.81 -4.85 -12.88
C ARG A 34 -8.45 -5.25 -12.35
N LEU A 35 -7.41 -4.61 -12.85
CA LEU A 35 -6.03 -4.84 -12.46
C LEU A 35 -5.50 -3.66 -11.69
N GLN A 36 -4.88 -3.91 -10.53
CA GLN A 36 -4.10 -2.91 -9.81
C GLN A 36 -2.61 -3.14 -10.10
N PRO A 37 -1.96 -2.30 -10.93
CA PRO A 37 -0.60 -2.56 -11.41
C PRO A 37 0.46 -2.63 -10.31
N VAL A 38 0.28 -1.92 -9.19
CA VAL A 38 1.19 -1.96 -8.05
C VAL A 38 1.30 -3.37 -7.45
N GLU A 39 0.22 -4.17 -7.47
CA GLU A 39 0.24 -5.54 -6.95
C GLU A 39 1.20 -6.43 -7.75
N ILE A 40 1.22 -6.26 -9.06
CA ILE A 40 2.17 -6.96 -9.93
C ILE A 40 3.59 -6.40 -9.77
N LEU A 41 3.72 -5.09 -9.56
CA LEU A 41 5.02 -4.45 -9.42
C LEU A 41 5.77 -4.89 -8.17
N LYS A 42 5.09 -5.09 -7.04
CA LYS A 42 5.73 -5.40 -5.74
C LYS A 42 6.80 -6.51 -5.80
N PRO A 43 6.50 -7.71 -6.27
CA PRO A 43 7.50 -8.77 -6.33
C PRO A 43 8.68 -8.42 -7.25
N PHE A 44 8.42 -7.78 -8.38
CA PHE A 44 9.49 -7.40 -9.31
C PHE A 44 10.32 -6.22 -8.81
N PHE A 45 9.72 -5.32 -8.02
CA PHE A 45 10.42 -4.24 -7.33
C PHE A 45 11.44 -4.79 -6.32
N ILE A 46 11.04 -5.78 -5.50
CA ILE A 46 11.94 -6.42 -4.54
C ILE A 46 13.08 -7.13 -5.28
N LEU A 47 12.78 -7.91 -6.30
CA LEU A 47 13.79 -8.60 -7.12
C LEU A 47 14.75 -7.63 -7.80
N MET A 48 14.25 -6.49 -8.28
CA MET A 48 15.10 -5.47 -8.91
C MET A 48 15.97 -4.76 -7.88
N THR A 49 15.45 -4.48 -6.69
CA THR A 49 16.23 -3.93 -5.57
C THR A 49 17.35 -4.87 -5.18
N VAL A 50 17.06 -6.14 -4.94
CA VAL A 50 18.07 -7.16 -4.63
C VAL A 50 19.13 -7.23 -5.74
N LYS A 51 18.69 -7.23 -7.00
CA LYS A 51 19.63 -7.24 -8.15
C LYS A 51 20.58 -6.05 -8.13
N ILE A 52 20.10 -4.83 -7.85
CA ILE A 52 20.95 -3.64 -7.76
C ILE A 52 21.96 -3.79 -6.62
N LEU A 53 21.50 -4.25 -5.45
CA LEU A 53 22.35 -4.42 -4.26
C LEU A 53 23.44 -5.51 -4.44
N THR A 54 23.15 -6.54 -5.24
CA THR A 54 24.08 -7.65 -5.50
C THR A 54 24.95 -7.47 -6.76
N LEU A 55 24.84 -6.32 -7.46
CA LEU A 55 25.59 -6.06 -8.70
C LEU A 55 27.11 -5.99 -8.41
N GLU A 56 27.86 -6.99 -8.87
CA GLU A 56 29.33 -7.05 -8.70
C GLU A 56 30.08 -5.93 -9.42
N LYS A 57 29.52 -5.44 -10.55
CA LYS A 57 30.10 -4.33 -11.31
C LYS A 57 30.18 -3.02 -10.53
N LEU A 58 29.32 -2.83 -9.55
CA LEU A 58 29.34 -1.68 -8.67
C LEU A 58 30.09 -2.04 -7.40
N GLN A 59 31.39 -1.74 -7.36
CA GLN A 59 32.23 -2.02 -6.19
C GLN A 59 31.89 -1.17 -4.96
N ASN A 60 31.36 0.05 -5.18
CA ASN A 60 31.01 0.95 -4.09
C ASN A 60 29.57 0.68 -3.59
N SER A 61 29.44 0.26 -2.35
CA SER A 61 28.15 -0.01 -1.70
C SER A 61 27.24 1.22 -1.66
N GLN A 62 27.79 2.42 -1.47
CA GLN A 62 26.99 3.67 -1.45
C GLN A 62 26.29 3.92 -2.79
N VAL A 63 26.97 3.60 -3.91
CA VAL A 63 26.37 3.72 -5.24
C VAL A 63 25.21 2.73 -5.43
N LYS A 64 25.34 1.52 -4.91
CA LYS A 64 24.24 0.53 -4.93
C LYS A 64 23.03 1.02 -4.16
N TYR A 65 23.23 1.56 -2.96
CA TYR A 65 22.15 2.12 -2.13
C TYR A 65 21.52 3.33 -2.81
N PHE A 66 22.30 4.19 -3.43
CA PHE A 66 21.79 5.34 -4.18
C PHE A 66 20.88 4.91 -5.35
N PHE A 67 21.30 3.94 -6.17
CA PHE A 67 20.47 3.46 -7.27
C PHE A 67 19.22 2.72 -6.79
N SER A 68 19.31 1.96 -5.70
CA SER A 68 18.12 1.32 -5.12
C SER A 68 17.14 2.34 -4.54
N PHE A 69 17.64 3.44 -3.95
CA PHE A 69 16.82 4.54 -3.48
C PHE A 69 16.14 5.29 -4.64
N LEU A 70 16.87 5.52 -5.73
CA LEU A 70 16.31 6.16 -6.93
C LEU A 70 15.19 5.30 -7.54
N LEU A 71 15.35 3.97 -7.52
CA LEU A 71 14.31 3.04 -7.93
C LEU A 71 13.06 3.18 -7.03
N LEU A 72 13.23 3.18 -5.71
CA LEU A 72 12.14 3.40 -4.76
C LEU A 72 11.44 4.74 -5.03
N SER A 73 12.21 5.82 -5.12
CA SER A 73 11.68 7.16 -5.33
C SER A 73 10.83 7.26 -6.60
N SER A 74 11.25 6.62 -7.69
CA SER A 74 10.49 6.61 -8.95
C SER A 74 9.12 5.94 -8.80
N VAL A 75 9.03 4.86 -8.02
CA VAL A 75 7.76 4.17 -7.76
C VAL A 75 6.89 4.99 -6.79
N ILE A 76 7.49 5.52 -5.71
CA ILE A 76 6.74 6.30 -4.70
C ILE A 76 6.14 7.56 -5.31
N ILE A 77 6.84 8.26 -6.19
CA ILE A 77 6.29 9.44 -6.88
C ILE A 77 5.00 9.08 -7.62
N LEU A 78 4.97 7.96 -8.34
CA LEU A 78 3.78 7.50 -9.05
C LEU A 78 2.65 7.11 -8.09
N LEU A 79 2.96 6.50 -6.95
CA LEU A 79 1.95 6.10 -5.97
C LEU A 79 1.36 7.30 -5.21
N VAL A 80 2.17 8.32 -4.93
CA VAL A 80 1.71 9.57 -4.31
C VAL A 80 0.76 10.32 -5.25
N ASP A 81 1.04 10.32 -6.55
CA ASP A 81 0.16 10.89 -7.57
C ASP A 81 -1.20 10.16 -7.66
N GLN A 82 -1.22 8.86 -7.31
CA GLN A 82 -2.41 8.00 -7.26
C GLN A 82 -3.11 7.99 -5.88
N PRO A 83 -2.86 8.92 -4.97
CA PRO A 83 -3.05 8.97 -3.49
C PRO A 83 -3.07 7.58 -2.82
N ASP A 84 -2.05 6.73 -3.11
CA ASP A 84 -1.95 5.38 -2.55
C ASP A 84 -0.89 5.28 -1.45
N LEU A 85 -1.21 5.83 -0.27
CA LEU A 85 -0.32 5.83 0.88
C LEU A 85 -0.02 4.43 1.41
N GLY A 86 -1.02 3.54 1.42
CA GLY A 86 -0.86 2.19 1.95
C GLY A 86 0.22 1.42 1.20
N GLN A 87 0.16 1.44 -0.12
CA GLN A 87 1.15 0.78 -0.97
C GLN A 87 2.53 1.47 -0.90
N SER A 88 2.54 2.80 -0.77
CA SER A 88 3.78 3.57 -0.58
C SER A 88 4.52 3.16 0.70
N ILE A 89 3.80 3.04 1.81
CA ILE A 89 4.38 2.60 3.10
C ILE A 89 4.87 1.16 3.00
N LEU A 90 4.07 0.26 2.42
CA LEU A 90 4.42 -1.15 2.27
C LEU A 90 5.67 -1.35 1.42
N LEU A 91 5.77 -0.68 0.27
CA LEU A 91 6.96 -0.76 -0.60
C LEU A 91 8.19 -0.13 0.05
N THR A 92 8.03 1.00 0.75
CA THR A 92 9.13 1.62 1.49
C THR A 92 9.62 0.71 2.60
N GLY A 93 8.72 0.09 3.37
CA GLY A 93 9.06 -0.90 4.40
C GLY A 93 9.80 -2.11 3.83
N SER A 94 9.31 -2.66 2.72
CA SER A 94 9.96 -3.78 2.03
C SER A 94 11.36 -3.42 1.51
N TRP A 95 11.53 -2.21 0.97
CA TRP A 95 12.83 -1.70 0.54
C TRP A 95 13.80 -1.54 1.71
N VAL A 96 13.36 -0.89 2.81
CA VAL A 96 14.18 -0.73 4.02
C VAL A 96 14.64 -2.06 4.55
N PHE A 97 13.75 -3.05 4.64
CA PHE A 97 14.07 -4.39 5.10
C PHE A 97 15.10 -5.08 4.17
N THR A 98 14.92 -4.95 2.85
CA THR A 98 15.85 -5.51 1.86
C THR A 98 17.25 -4.88 1.97
N VAL A 99 17.30 -3.55 2.12
CA VAL A 99 18.57 -2.81 2.28
C VAL A 99 19.22 -3.12 3.63
N PHE A 100 18.43 -3.29 4.69
CA PHE A 100 18.95 -3.72 6.00
C PHE A 100 19.64 -5.08 5.93
N ILE A 101 19.00 -6.08 5.30
CA ILE A 101 19.57 -7.42 5.12
C ILE A 101 20.85 -7.37 4.27
N SER A 102 20.98 -6.40 3.35
CA SER A 102 22.20 -6.25 2.52
C SER A 102 23.41 -5.73 3.30
N GLY A 103 23.28 -5.43 4.60
CA GLY A 103 24.37 -5.05 5.50
C GLY A 103 24.62 -3.54 5.57
N ILE A 104 23.63 -2.69 5.26
CA ILE A 104 23.74 -1.25 5.51
C ILE A 104 23.81 -0.96 7.01
N SER A 105 24.60 0.02 7.40
CA SER A 105 24.62 0.46 8.80
C SER A 105 23.27 1.04 9.22
N VAL A 106 22.79 0.64 10.41
CA VAL A 106 21.53 1.13 11.01
C VAL A 106 21.49 2.67 11.10
N LEU A 107 22.64 3.31 11.26
CA LEU A 107 22.73 4.79 11.28
C LEU A 107 22.24 5.43 9.97
N TYR A 108 22.53 4.83 8.82
CA TYR A 108 22.02 5.34 7.53
C TYR A 108 20.50 5.17 7.43
N ILE A 109 19.96 4.07 7.96
CA ILE A 109 18.50 3.84 7.99
C ILE A 109 17.83 4.88 8.90
N ILE A 110 18.36 5.11 10.09
CA ILE A 110 17.84 6.14 11.02
C ILE A 110 17.92 7.53 10.35
N GLY A 111 19.05 7.87 9.72
CA GLY A 111 19.21 9.13 9.00
C GLY A 111 18.19 9.29 7.87
N PHE A 112 17.96 8.24 7.10
CA PHE A 112 16.93 8.22 6.05
C PHE A 112 15.53 8.47 6.60
N PHE A 113 15.13 7.76 7.66
CA PHE A 113 13.83 7.97 8.30
C PHE A 113 13.70 9.37 8.90
N SER A 114 14.74 9.92 9.50
CA SER A 114 14.72 11.27 10.04
C SER A 114 14.49 12.30 8.93
N ILE A 115 15.21 12.18 7.81
CA ILE A 115 15.03 13.06 6.64
C ILE A 115 13.63 12.89 6.05
N PHE A 116 13.14 11.65 5.96
CA PHE A 116 11.80 11.38 5.44
C PHE A 116 10.71 12.01 6.31
N ILE A 117 10.79 11.88 7.63
CA ILE A 117 9.84 12.49 8.58
C ILE A 117 9.89 14.02 8.47
N ILE A 118 11.09 14.62 8.46
CA ILE A 118 11.26 16.06 8.30
C ILE A 118 10.69 16.55 6.96
N SER A 119 10.95 15.82 5.88
CA SER A 119 10.42 16.15 4.55
C SER A 119 8.89 16.03 4.52
N LEU A 120 8.33 14.98 5.08
CA LEU A 120 6.89 14.77 5.12
C LEU A 120 6.19 15.86 5.95
N THR A 121 6.70 16.16 7.13
CA THR A 121 6.17 17.25 7.97
C THR A 121 6.26 18.60 7.26
N SER A 122 7.38 18.89 6.60
CA SER A 122 7.53 20.11 5.81
C SER A 122 6.50 20.19 4.66
N LEU A 123 6.26 19.09 3.95
CA LEU A 123 5.25 19.01 2.87
C LEU A 123 3.83 19.21 3.38
N LEU A 124 3.50 18.65 4.54
CA LEU A 124 2.18 18.84 5.17
C LEU A 124 1.93 20.31 5.55
N PHE A 125 2.96 21.03 6.00
CA PHE A 125 2.84 22.44 6.33
C PHE A 125 2.86 23.35 5.10
N LEU A 126 3.64 23.03 4.08
CA LEU A 126 3.81 23.88 2.89
C LEU A 126 2.71 23.68 1.85
N LEU A 127 2.13 22.49 1.76
CA LEU A 127 1.14 22.09 0.75
C LEU A 127 -0.08 21.40 1.36
N PRO A 128 -0.81 22.04 2.29
CA PRO A 128 -1.93 21.42 3.00
C PRO A 128 -3.07 20.98 2.06
N GLU A 129 -3.28 21.69 0.95
CA GLU A 129 -4.32 21.34 -0.04
C GLU A 129 -4.07 19.99 -0.71
N LYS A 130 -2.80 19.65 -1.01
CA LYS A 130 -2.45 18.37 -1.64
C LYS A 130 -2.37 17.20 -0.66
N PHE A 131 -1.89 17.45 0.55
CA PHE A 131 -1.56 16.41 1.52
C PHE A 131 -2.51 16.35 2.72
N GLY A 132 -3.56 17.18 2.75
CA GLY A 132 -4.55 17.21 3.83
C GLY A 132 -5.24 15.85 4.07
N TYR A 133 -5.37 15.02 3.03
CA TYR A 133 -5.90 13.67 3.16
C TYR A 133 -5.04 12.76 4.08
N ILE A 134 -3.72 13.01 4.19
CA ILE A 134 -2.82 12.30 5.11
C ILE A 134 -3.18 12.68 6.55
N ILE A 135 -3.35 13.99 6.79
CA ILE A 135 -3.73 14.50 8.13
C ILE A 135 -5.08 13.91 8.53
N ASN A 136 -6.07 13.94 7.64
CA ASN A 136 -7.39 13.38 7.91
C ASN A 136 -7.32 11.87 8.26
N ARG A 137 -6.49 11.09 7.54
CA ARG A 137 -6.28 9.68 7.87
C ARG A 137 -5.62 9.46 9.23
N LEU A 138 -4.63 10.30 9.57
CA LEU A 138 -3.98 10.23 10.89
C LEU A 138 -4.96 10.60 11.99
N VAL A 139 -5.72 11.67 11.82
CA VAL A 139 -6.75 12.09 12.79
C VAL A 139 -7.79 10.99 12.97
N THR A 140 -8.31 10.42 11.88
CA THR A 140 -9.27 9.30 11.93
C THR A 140 -8.70 8.07 12.63
N PHE A 141 -7.41 7.83 12.52
CA PHE A 141 -6.75 6.69 13.17
C PHE A 141 -6.58 6.90 14.68
N PHE A 142 -6.21 8.11 15.12
CA PHE A 142 -5.97 8.42 16.53
C PHE A 142 -7.21 8.89 17.28
N ASP A 143 -8.14 9.56 16.59
CA ASP A 143 -9.40 10.03 17.16
C ASP A 143 -10.59 9.38 16.41
N PRO A 144 -11.10 8.28 16.98
CA PRO A 144 -12.18 7.50 16.37
C PRO A 144 -13.49 8.25 16.18
N ASP A 145 -13.75 9.24 17.02
CA ASP A 145 -15.03 9.94 17.05
C ASP A 145 -15.11 11.04 15.98
N GLN A 146 -13.98 11.45 15.41
CA GLN A 146 -13.91 12.48 14.36
C GLN A 146 -13.75 11.97 12.94
N GLY A 147 -13.57 10.65 12.74
CA GLY A 147 -13.28 10.06 11.44
C GLY A 147 -14.39 9.17 10.90
N ASP A 148 -14.48 9.06 9.58
CA ASP A 148 -15.38 8.12 8.91
C ASP A 148 -14.85 6.67 9.06
N ARG A 149 -15.31 6.01 10.13
CA ARG A 149 -15.01 4.60 10.43
C ARG A 149 -16.04 3.63 9.87
N PHE A 150 -16.96 4.10 9.06
CA PHE A 150 -18.07 3.27 8.59
C PHE A 150 -17.59 1.91 8.04
N GLN A 151 -16.48 1.90 7.28
CA GLN A 151 -15.94 0.68 6.70
C GLN A 151 -15.42 -0.29 7.77
N SER A 152 -14.58 0.20 8.69
CA SER A 152 -13.98 -0.65 9.74
C SER A 152 -14.98 -1.05 10.81
N SER A 153 -15.95 -0.19 11.17
CA SER A 153 -17.02 -0.55 12.10
C SER A 153 -17.95 -1.59 11.51
N SER A 154 -18.35 -1.44 10.24
CA SER A 154 -19.18 -2.44 9.55
C SER A 154 -18.49 -3.79 9.45
N ALA A 155 -17.18 -3.80 9.17
CA ALA A 155 -16.37 -5.03 9.15
C ALA A 155 -16.29 -5.69 10.54
N LEU A 156 -16.06 -4.90 11.59
CA LEU A 156 -16.03 -5.41 12.97
C LEU A 156 -17.40 -5.95 13.42
N ASP A 157 -18.48 -5.30 13.01
CA ASP A 157 -19.82 -5.76 13.35
C ASP A 157 -20.17 -7.04 12.60
N ALA A 158 -19.72 -7.22 11.35
CA ALA A 158 -19.84 -8.47 10.62
C ALA A 158 -19.08 -9.62 11.33
N ILE A 159 -17.84 -9.37 11.78
CA ILE A 159 -17.06 -10.36 12.56
C ILE A 159 -17.75 -10.73 13.86
N LYS A 160 -18.29 -9.74 14.60
CA LYS A 160 -19.01 -9.99 15.86
C LYS A 160 -20.29 -10.78 15.63
N LEU A 161 -21.01 -10.48 14.55
CA LEU A 161 -22.26 -11.14 14.22
C LEU A 161 -22.05 -12.63 13.84
N GLY A 162 -20.93 -12.93 13.18
CA GLY A 162 -20.54 -14.31 12.86
C GLY A 162 -20.20 -15.17 14.07
N GLY A 163 -19.69 -14.56 15.16
CA GLY A 163 -19.34 -15.28 16.38
C GLY A 163 -18.35 -16.44 16.15
N PHE A 164 -18.49 -17.54 16.87
CA PHE A 164 -17.57 -18.69 16.74
C PHE A 164 -17.90 -19.60 15.56
N THR A 165 -19.17 -19.81 15.24
CA THR A 165 -19.63 -20.82 14.27
C THR A 165 -20.11 -20.26 12.96
N GLY A 166 -20.25 -18.95 12.86
CA GLY A 166 -20.82 -18.28 11.68
C GLY A 166 -22.33 -18.32 11.62
N GLN A 167 -22.92 -17.55 10.73
CA GLN A 167 -24.36 -17.52 10.48
C GLN A 167 -24.81 -18.58 9.44
N GLY A 168 -23.91 -19.09 8.66
CA GLY A 168 -24.18 -20.00 7.55
C GLY A 168 -23.75 -19.44 6.21
N MET A 169 -23.36 -20.32 5.29
CA MET A 169 -22.91 -19.95 3.96
C MET A 169 -24.04 -19.24 3.20
N GLY A 170 -23.81 -18.00 2.81
CA GLY A 170 -24.76 -17.17 2.08
C GLY A 170 -25.77 -16.42 2.96
N GLU A 171 -25.88 -16.71 4.27
CA GLU A 171 -26.85 -16.08 5.18
C GLU A 171 -26.34 -14.82 5.89
N GLY A 172 -25.10 -14.40 5.64
CA GLY A 172 -24.55 -13.15 6.18
C GLY A 172 -25.38 -11.94 5.75
N ILE A 173 -25.79 -11.11 6.72
CA ILE A 173 -26.66 -9.95 6.51
C ILE A 173 -25.84 -8.69 6.24
N LEU A 174 -24.70 -8.55 6.91
CA LEU A 174 -23.87 -7.34 6.84
C LEU A 174 -22.94 -7.31 5.63
N LYS A 175 -22.72 -8.43 4.94
CA LYS A 175 -21.85 -8.52 3.76
C LYS A 175 -22.18 -7.50 2.65
N GLU A 176 -23.46 -7.12 2.49
CA GLU A 176 -23.89 -6.13 1.50
C GLU A 176 -23.62 -4.70 1.95
N SER A 177 -23.50 -4.47 3.27
CA SER A 177 -23.25 -3.17 3.86
C SER A 177 -21.77 -2.86 4.08
N VAL A 178 -20.88 -3.88 4.04
CA VAL A 178 -19.44 -3.69 4.19
C VAL A 178 -18.84 -3.21 2.85
N PRO A 179 -18.34 -1.98 2.78
CA PRO A 179 -17.68 -1.49 1.58
C PRO A 179 -16.42 -2.30 1.28
N GLU A 180 -16.17 -2.61 0.01
CA GLU A 180 -15.01 -3.41 -0.44
C GLU A 180 -14.91 -4.81 0.19
N ALA A 181 -16.07 -5.37 0.48
CA ALA A 181 -16.25 -6.69 1.03
C ALA A 181 -15.48 -7.80 0.28
N HIS A 182 -15.31 -7.64 -1.03
CA HIS A 182 -14.65 -8.65 -1.90
C HIS A 182 -13.13 -8.44 -2.05
N THR A 183 -12.56 -7.42 -1.42
CA THR A 183 -11.14 -7.08 -1.52
C THR A 183 -10.52 -6.91 -0.15
N ASP A 184 -10.70 -5.75 0.48
CA ASP A 184 -9.99 -5.39 1.71
C ASP A 184 -10.58 -6.06 2.96
N TYR A 185 -11.87 -6.35 2.96
CA TYR A 185 -12.59 -6.90 4.11
C TYR A 185 -13.14 -8.32 3.89
N VAL A 186 -12.51 -9.09 3.00
CA VAL A 186 -12.93 -10.48 2.72
C VAL A 186 -12.95 -11.36 3.99
N ILE A 187 -12.02 -11.13 4.93
CA ILE A 187 -11.97 -11.86 6.20
C ILE A 187 -13.22 -11.58 7.05
N ALA A 188 -13.74 -10.33 7.05
CA ALA A 188 -14.94 -10.00 7.80
C ALA A 188 -16.16 -10.80 7.31
N ILE A 189 -16.27 -11.01 6.00
CA ILE A 189 -17.33 -11.81 5.40
C ILE A 189 -17.16 -13.31 5.72
N ILE A 190 -15.93 -13.82 5.60
CA ILE A 190 -15.64 -15.20 5.97
C ILE A 190 -15.98 -15.42 7.44
N SER A 191 -15.65 -14.46 8.32
CA SER A 191 -15.99 -14.56 9.74
C SER A 191 -17.50 -14.48 9.99
N GLU A 192 -18.25 -13.69 9.23
CA GLU A 192 -19.71 -13.61 9.34
C GLU A 192 -20.37 -14.93 8.94
N GLU A 193 -19.94 -15.53 7.82
CA GLU A 193 -20.57 -16.73 7.28
C GLU A 193 -20.09 -18.03 7.97
N TYR A 194 -18.80 -18.15 8.27
CA TYR A 194 -18.19 -19.40 8.77
C TYR A 194 -17.73 -19.32 10.23
N GLY A 195 -17.77 -18.14 10.84
CA GLY A 195 -17.31 -17.91 12.19
C GLY A 195 -15.80 -17.72 12.33
N SER A 196 -15.39 -17.28 13.51
CA SER A 196 -13.99 -16.99 13.84
C SER A 196 -13.11 -18.25 13.99
N ILE A 197 -13.68 -19.45 13.98
CA ILE A 197 -12.89 -20.72 14.00
C ILE A 197 -12.32 -21.03 12.62
N VAL A 198 -12.98 -20.59 11.56
CA VAL A 198 -12.59 -20.88 10.16
C VAL A 198 -11.86 -19.71 9.52
N SER A 199 -12.05 -18.49 10.01
CA SER A 199 -11.39 -17.26 9.54
C SER A 199 -10.03 -17.04 10.22
#